data_4379ae6795699884c31fff7b401507c4
#
_entry.id   4379ae6795699884c31fff7b401507c4
#
_cell.length_a   1.000
_cell.length_b   1.000
_cell.length_c   1.000
_cell.angle_alpha   90.00
_cell.angle_beta   90.00
_cell.angle_gamma   90.00
#
_symmetry.space_group_name_H-M   'P 1'
#
loop_
_entity.id
_entity.type
_entity.pdbx_description
1 polymer ?
#
loop_
_entity_poly.entity_id
_entity_poly.type
_entity_poly.pdbx_seq_one_letter_code
_entity_poly.pdbx_strand_id
1 'polypeptide(L)'
;MSSLLLLHGLGANGRVWDAWPQPRVAPDLPGHGSAPGLPSYTFGSMAAAVARTLPVRRNVVIVGHSLGGVIALELAGGGYDVDVDRVIALGVKVSWPADDLGRAKALAQKPVAWFDSRDEAAARFLKVSGLHGLVDPADPVVDHGLRQVDEHWRLAMDPGTFAVGAPDMAKLIADSRAEVVLARGERDPMNTDDELRALHDQVVTLPGLGHNAQVEDPEAVAALLR
;
A
#
# COMPACT_ATOMS: atom_id res chain seq x y z
N MET A 1 -6.58 4.17 24.08
CA MET A 1 -6.85 3.23 22.97
C MET A 1 -5.96 3.63 21.82
N SER A 2 -5.27 2.68 21.21
CA SER A 2 -4.44 2.93 20.04
C SER A 2 -5.31 3.26 18.82
N SER A 3 -4.86 4.17 17.97
CA SER A 3 -5.52 4.48 16.70
C SER A 3 -4.98 3.55 15.62
N LEU A 4 -5.86 2.90 14.86
CA LEU A 4 -5.48 1.99 13.78
C LEU A 4 -5.47 2.72 12.44
N LEU A 5 -4.31 2.73 11.78
CA LEU A 5 -4.09 3.27 10.45
C LEU A 5 -3.84 2.13 9.46
N LEU A 6 -4.60 2.12 8.36
CA LEU A 6 -4.44 1.12 7.29
C LEU A 6 -4.00 1.81 6.01
N LEU A 7 -2.87 1.38 5.43
CA LEU A 7 -2.28 1.97 4.24
C LEU A 7 -2.28 0.95 3.09
N HIS A 8 -2.87 1.32 1.96
CA HIS A 8 -3.02 0.46 0.79
C HIS A 8 -1.75 0.38 -0.07
N GLY A 9 -1.70 -0.58 -0.98
CA GLY A 9 -0.61 -0.78 -1.95
C GLY A 9 -0.70 0.13 -3.17
N LEU A 10 0.36 0.12 -3.98
CA LEU A 10 0.44 0.85 -5.24
C LEU A 10 -0.72 0.47 -6.17
N GLY A 11 -1.36 1.47 -6.76
CA GLY A 11 -2.48 1.29 -7.70
C GLY A 11 -3.83 0.98 -7.06
N ALA A 12 -3.88 0.69 -5.76
CA ALA A 12 -5.11 0.49 -5.00
C ALA A 12 -5.64 1.82 -4.41
N ASN A 13 -6.54 1.76 -3.45
CA ASN A 13 -7.07 2.89 -2.69
C ASN A 13 -7.52 2.44 -1.29
N GLY A 14 -7.91 3.38 -0.43
CA GLY A 14 -8.27 3.10 0.96
C GLY A 14 -9.44 2.13 1.14
N ARG A 15 -10.32 2.00 0.14
CA ARG A 15 -11.48 1.11 0.22
C ARG A 15 -11.15 -0.38 0.17
N VAL A 16 -9.91 -0.77 -0.19
CA VAL A 16 -9.47 -2.18 -0.06
C VAL A 16 -9.55 -2.70 1.39
N TRP A 17 -9.71 -1.78 2.35
CA TRP A 17 -9.87 -2.06 3.76
C TRP A 17 -11.33 -2.03 4.24
N ASP A 18 -12.32 -1.89 3.34
CA ASP A 18 -13.74 -1.75 3.75
C ASP A 18 -14.27 -2.98 4.50
N ALA A 19 -13.77 -4.16 4.21
CA ALA A 19 -14.09 -5.40 4.93
C ALA A 19 -13.33 -5.59 6.26
N TRP A 20 -12.47 -4.63 6.67
CA TRP A 20 -11.72 -4.73 7.91
C TRP A 20 -12.63 -4.71 9.14
N PRO A 21 -12.46 -5.64 10.11
CA PRO A 21 -13.46 -5.88 11.17
C PRO A 21 -13.45 -4.85 12.30
N GLN A 22 -12.51 -3.94 12.36
CA GLN A 22 -12.31 -3.01 13.48
C GLN A 22 -12.39 -1.55 13.03
N PRO A 23 -12.71 -0.60 13.95
CA PRO A 23 -12.63 0.83 13.65
C PRO A 23 -11.22 1.24 13.21
N ARG A 24 -11.14 2.02 12.12
CA ARG A 24 -9.88 2.35 11.46
C ARG A 24 -9.89 3.72 10.79
N VAL A 25 -8.69 4.20 10.46
CA VAL A 25 -8.44 5.26 9.49
C VAL A 25 -7.74 4.63 8.28
N ALA A 26 -8.32 4.74 7.10
CA ALA A 26 -7.79 4.15 5.87
C ALA A 26 -7.79 5.19 4.74
N PRO A 27 -6.85 6.15 4.75
CA PRO A 27 -6.78 7.20 3.74
C PRO A 27 -6.29 6.65 2.40
N ASP A 28 -6.66 7.36 1.33
CA ASP A 28 -5.96 7.19 0.07
C ASP A 28 -4.53 7.74 0.18
N LEU A 29 -3.56 7.00 -0.34
CA LEU A 29 -2.19 7.46 -0.44
C LEU A 29 -2.08 8.59 -1.49
N PRO A 30 -1.15 9.53 -1.35
CA PRO A 30 -0.94 10.59 -2.33
C PRO A 30 -0.89 10.06 -3.77
N GLY A 31 -1.63 10.70 -4.66
CA GLY A 31 -1.74 10.30 -6.07
C GLY A 31 -2.62 9.08 -6.33
N HIS A 32 -3.42 8.64 -5.35
CA HIS A 32 -4.38 7.55 -5.51
C HIS A 32 -5.78 7.98 -5.04
N GLY A 33 -6.82 7.36 -5.61
CA GLY A 33 -8.20 7.59 -5.21
C GLY A 33 -8.56 9.07 -5.19
N SER A 34 -8.99 9.58 -4.05
CA SER A 34 -9.35 10.98 -3.83
C SER A 34 -8.17 11.87 -3.37
N ALA A 35 -7.04 11.27 -2.99
CA ALA A 35 -5.90 12.03 -2.49
C ALA A 35 -5.21 12.82 -3.62
N PRO A 36 -4.79 14.08 -3.35
CA PRO A 36 -4.07 14.86 -4.34
C PRO A 36 -2.72 14.24 -4.67
N GLY A 37 -2.25 14.48 -5.91
CA GLY A 37 -0.89 14.14 -6.33
C GLY A 37 0.16 14.99 -5.64
N LEU A 38 1.41 14.54 -5.74
CA LEU A 38 2.59 15.27 -5.25
C LEU A 38 3.46 15.73 -6.43
N PRO A 39 4.23 16.80 -6.27
CA PRO A 39 5.20 17.22 -7.29
C PRO A 39 6.26 16.15 -7.60
N SER A 40 6.57 15.30 -6.62
CA SER A 40 7.45 14.14 -6.75
C SER A 40 7.09 13.09 -5.69
N TYR A 41 7.26 11.82 -6.04
CA TYR A 41 6.95 10.71 -5.17
C TYR A 41 8.23 10.08 -4.63
N THR A 42 8.41 10.19 -3.33
CA THR A 42 9.39 9.45 -2.53
C THR A 42 8.66 8.86 -1.33
N PHE A 43 9.21 7.85 -0.66
CA PHE A 43 8.62 7.31 0.57
C PHE A 43 8.42 8.41 1.61
N GLY A 44 9.43 9.27 1.81
CA GLY A 44 9.36 10.38 2.75
C GLY A 44 8.31 11.44 2.38
N SER A 45 8.17 11.83 1.08
CA SER A 45 7.15 12.80 0.68
C SER A 45 5.73 12.24 0.85
N MET A 46 5.54 10.95 0.59
CA MET A 46 4.27 10.26 0.80
C MET A 46 3.95 10.11 2.29
N ALA A 47 4.93 9.70 3.11
CA ALA A 47 4.78 9.61 4.56
C ALA A 47 4.42 10.97 5.18
N ALA A 48 5.10 12.05 4.77
CA ALA A 48 4.79 13.41 5.21
C ALA A 48 3.37 13.85 4.83
N ALA A 49 2.89 13.46 3.66
CA ALA A 49 1.52 13.76 3.23
C ALA A 49 0.49 12.97 4.05
N VAL A 50 0.70 11.67 4.27
CA VAL A 50 -0.14 10.84 5.13
C VAL A 50 -0.19 11.43 6.55
N ALA A 51 0.97 11.74 7.16
CA ALA A 51 1.02 12.29 8.51
C ALA A 51 0.17 13.56 8.68
N ARG A 52 0.09 14.42 7.66
CA ARG A 52 -0.73 15.65 7.71
C ARG A 52 -2.24 15.38 7.75
N THR A 53 -2.69 14.25 7.23
CA THR A 53 -4.11 13.88 7.18
C THR A 53 -4.59 13.13 8.42
N LEU A 54 -3.68 12.68 9.29
CA LEU A 54 -4.06 11.87 10.43
C LEU A 54 -4.79 12.68 11.51
N PRO A 55 -5.98 12.25 11.94
CA PRO A 55 -6.74 12.88 13.02
C PRO A 55 -6.12 12.63 14.40
N VAL A 56 -5.40 11.51 14.56
CA VAL A 56 -4.69 11.10 15.78
C VAL A 56 -3.26 10.76 15.42
N ARG A 57 -2.30 11.27 16.20
CA ARG A 57 -0.87 11.14 15.94
C ARG A 57 -0.08 10.49 17.07
N ARG A 58 -0.77 9.97 18.08
CA ARG A 58 -0.15 9.30 19.24
C ARG A 58 -0.75 7.90 19.41
N ASN A 59 0.08 6.97 19.82
CA ASN A 59 -0.29 5.57 20.02
C ASN A 59 -0.91 4.98 18.72
N VAL A 60 -0.21 5.14 17.60
CA VAL A 60 -0.69 4.69 16.28
C VAL A 60 -0.15 3.30 15.99
N VAL A 61 -1.06 2.38 15.67
CA VAL A 61 -0.71 1.07 15.09
C VAL A 61 -0.98 1.14 13.59
N ILE A 62 -0.03 0.74 12.79
CA ILE A 62 -0.14 0.80 11.33
C ILE A 62 -0.11 -0.60 10.72
N VAL A 63 -1.10 -0.94 9.90
CA VAL A 63 -1.02 -2.06 8.96
C VAL A 63 -0.86 -1.48 7.57
N GLY A 64 0.26 -1.73 6.93
CA GLY A 64 0.54 -1.24 5.59
C GLY A 64 0.76 -2.39 4.61
N HIS A 65 0.03 -2.37 3.49
CA HIS A 65 0.18 -3.34 2.42
C HIS A 65 1.14 -2.82 1.35
N SER A 66 2.13 -3.62 0.95
CA SER A 66 3.05 -3.33 -0.16
C SER A 66 3.67 -1.93 -0.03
N LEU A 67 3.41 -0.97 -0.93
CA LEU A 67 3.82 0.44 -0.81
C LEU A 67 3.42 1.04 0.54
N GLY A 68 2.20 0.78 1.01
CA GLY A 68 1.73 1.24 2.31
C GLY A 68 2.55 0.71 3.49
N GLY A 69 3.10 -0.50 3.37
CA GLY A 69 4.00 -1.08 4.37
C GLY A 69 5.33 -0.34 4.46
N VAL A 70 5.88 0.06 3.32
CA VAL A 70 7.11 0.89 3.27
C VAL A 70 6.86 2.27 3.85
N ILE A 71 5.71 2.90 3.53
CA ILE A 71 5.32 4.20 4.10
C ILE A 71 5.10 4.09 5.62
N ALA A 72 4.55 2.97 6.10
CA ALA A 72 4.39 2.72 7.54
C ALA A 72 5.74 2.67 8.28
N LEU A 73 6.73 1.98 7.71
CA LEU A 73 8.10 1.94 8.25
C LEU A 73 8.76 3.32 8.21
N GLU A 74 8.58 4.08 7.13
CA GLU A 74 9.07 5.47 7.03
C GLU A 74 8.48 6.36 8.14
N LEU A 75 7.17 6.26 8.42
CA LEU A 75 6.51 6.97 9.52
C LEU A 75 7.07 6.55 10.88
N ALA A 76 7.34 5.26 11.08
CA ALA A 76 7.87 4.71 12.34
C ALA A 76 9.32 5.12 12.61
N GLY A 77 10.10 5.48 11.58
CA GLY A 77 11.45 6.02 11.71
C GLY A 77 11.47 7.41 12.38
N GLY A 78 10.34 8.11 12.43
CA GLY A 78 10.18 9.41 13.06
C GLY A 78 10.39 10.59 12.11
N GLY A 79 10.28 11.81 12.66
CA GLY A 79 10.41 13.05 11.86
C GLY A 79 9.08 13.59 11.30
N TYR A 80 7.95 12.89 11.51
CA TYR A 80 6.64 13.24 10.96
C TYR A 80 5.61 13.71 12.02
N ASP A 81 6.04 13.90 13.27
CA ASP A 81 5.15 14.20 14.41
C ASP A 81 4.02 13.15 14.56
N VAL A 82 4.35 11.89 14.30
CA VAL A 82 3.49 10.71 14.51
C VAL A 82 4.23 9.75 15.43
N ASP A 83 3.57 9.32 16.51
CA ASP A 83 4.08 8.35 17.46
C ASP A 83 3.49 6.99 17.13
N VAL A 84 4.31 6.14 16.53
CA VAL A 84 3.91 4.82 16.05
C VAL A 84 4.37 3.76 17.04
N ASP A 85 3.43 3.00 17.59
CA ASP A 85 3.71 1.93 18.54
C ASP A 85 4.10 0.63 17.84
N ARG A 86 3.42 0.34 16.72
CA ARG A 86 3.59 -0.94 16.00
C ARG A 86 3.32 -0.78 14.51
N VAL A 87 4.12 -1.48 13.69
CA VAL A 87 3.96 -1.60 12.24
C VAL A 87 3.80 -3.07 11.85
N ILE A 88 2.76 -3.38 11.10
CA ILE A 88 2.64 -4.63 10.35
C ILE A 88 2.84 -4.29 8.89
N ALA A 89 4.02 -4.62 8.35
CA ALA A 89 4.37 -4.41 6.96
C ALA A 89 4.02 -5.68 6.16
N LEU A 90 2.85 -5.68 5.51
CA LEU A 90 2.27 -6.82 4.80
C LEU A 90 2.67 -6.80 3.32
N GLY A 91 3.22 -7.89 2.80
CA GLY A 91 3.51 -8.06 1.38
C GLY A 91 4.52 -7.06 0.81
N VAL A 92 5.46 -6.57 1.62
CA VAL A 92 6.46 -5.61 1.18
C VAL A 92 7.52 -6.27 0.30
N LYS A 93 7.81 -5.67 -0.87
CA LYS A 93 8.88 -6.14 -1.72
C LYS A 93 10.24 -5.68 -1.16
N VAL A 94 11.15 -6.63 -0.96
CA VAL A 94 12.46 -6.38 -0.32
C VAL A 94 13.64 -6.50 -1.28
N SER A 95 13.44 -7.12 -2.43
CA SER A 95 14.45 -7.27 -3.49
C SER A 95 14.02 -6.53 -4.76
N TRP A 96 14.90 -5.66 -5.28
CA TRP A 96 14.60 -4.78 -6.41
C TRP A 96 15.67 -4.91 -7.51
N PRO A 97 15.55 -5.89 -8.41
CA PRO A 97 16.42 -5.99 -9.57
C PRO A 97 16.36 -4.70 -10.42
N ALA A 98 17.49 -4.38 -11.10
CA ALA A 98 17.59 -3.18 -11.94
C ALA A 98 16.51 -3.10 -13.02
N ASP A 99 16.11 -4.26 -13.57
CA ASP A 99 15.04 -4.35 -14.58
C ASP A 99 13.67 -3.94 -14.02
N ASP A 100 13.38 -4.26 -12.75
CA ASP A 100 12.14 -3.87 -12.10
C ASP A 100 12.09 -2.35 -11.93
N LEU A 101 13.18 -1.75 -11.48
CA LEU A 101 13.30 -0.30 -11.36
C LEU A 101 13.21 0.40 -12.72
N GLY A 102 13.83 -0.17 -13.75
CA GLY A 102 13.73 0.32 -15.12
C GLY A 102 12.28 0.32 -15.63
N ARG A 103 11.57 -0.78 -15.42
CA ARG A 103 10.14 -0.90 -15.77
C ARG A 103 9.26 0.09 -15.00
N ALA A 104 9.47 0.23 -13.70
CA ALA A 104 8.73 1.18 -12.86
C ALA A 104 8.94 2.62 -13.34
N LYS A 105 10.18 3.02 -13.60
CA LYS A 105 10.51 4.34 -14.15
C LYS A 105 9.87 4.59 -15.52
N ALA A 106 9.87 3.60 -16.40
CA ALA A 106 9.22 3.69 -17.71
C ALA A 106 7.69 3.83 -17.58
N LEU A 107 7.06 3.15 -16.61
CA LEU A 107 5.64 3.30 -16.32
C LEU A 107 5.30 4.70 -15.82
N ALA A 108 6.11 5.26 -14.94
CA ALA A 108 5.92 6.61 -14.40
C ALA A 108 6.00 7.71 -15.47
N GLN A 109 6.71 7.48 -16.57
CA GLN A 109 6.86 8.43 -17.66
C GLN A 109 5.75 8.32 -18.71
N LYS A 110 4.88 7.31 -18.62
CA LYS A 110 3.77 7.17 -19.57
C LYS A 110 2.71 8.25 -19.29
N PRO A 111 2.12 8.80 -20.36
CA PRO A 111 0.95 9.67 -20.19
C PRO A 111 -0.18 8.89 -19.51
N VAL A 112 -1.11 9.62 -18.90
CA VAL A 112 -2.34 9.04 -18.35
C VAL A 112 -3.06 8.27 -19.46
N ALA A 113 -3.37 7.00 -19.20
CA ALA A 113 -4.15 6.19 -20.11
C ALA A 113 -5.63 6.54 -19.98
N TRP A 114 -6.29 6.75 -21.12
CA TRP A 114 -7.71 7.01 -21.26
C TRP A 114 -8.42 5.79 -21.86
N PHE A 115 -9.64 5.56 -21.44
CA PHE A 115 -10.48 4.43 -21.85
C PHE A 115 -11.85 4.94 -22.30
N ASP A 116 -12.42 4.30 -23.29
CA ASP A 116 -13.73 4.67 -23.85
C ASP A 116 -14.90 4.15 -23.01
N SER A 117 -14.63 3.22 -22.10
CA SER A 117 -15.65 2.66 -21.21
C SER A 117 -15.15 2.52 -19.77
N ARG A 118 -16.12 2.52 -18.82
CA ARG A 118 -15.86 2.19 -17.42
C ARG A 118 -15.26 0.79 -17.27
N ASP A 119 -15.76 -0.17 -18.04
CA ASP A 119 -15.35 -1.57 -17.91
C ASP A 119 -13.89 -1.79 -18.31
N GLU A 120 -13.41 -1.11 -19.36
CA GLU A 120 -11.99 -1.12 -19.73
C GLU A 120 -11.10 -0.50 -18.64
N ALA A 121 -11.53 0.63 -18.08
CA ALA A 121 -10.83 1.28 -16.99
C ALA A 121 -10.83 0.40 -15.74
N ALA A 122 -11.95 -0.25 -15.41
CA ALA A 122 -12.09 -1.19 -14.30
C ALA A 122 -11.15 -2.40 -14.45
N ALA A 123 -11.13 -3.01 -15.62
CA ALA A 123 -10.21 -4.12 -15.91
C ALA A 123 -8.74 -3.69 -15.74
N ARG A 124 -8.40 -2.46 -16.17
CA ARG A 124 -7.06 -1.90 -15.97
C ARG A 124 -6.75 -1.64 -14.51
N PHE A 125 -7.70 -1.06 -13.73
CA PHE A 125 -7.55 -0.84 -12.30
C PHE A 125 -7.28 -2.15 -11.55
N LEU A 126 -8.13 -3.16 -11.75
CA LEU A 126 -7.99 -4.47 -11.12
C LEU A 126 -6.64 -5.11 -11.41
N LYS A 127 -6.13 -4.95 -12.63
CA LYS A 127 -4.80 -5.46 -13.01
C LYS A 127 -3.67 -4.69 -12.33
N VAL A 128 -3.75 -3.35 -12.25
CA VAL A 128 -2.68 -2.52 -11.67
C VAL A 128 -2.61 -2.68 -10.15
N SER A 129 -3.77 -2.77 -9.48
CA SER A 129 -3.88 -2.95 -8.03
C SER A 129 -3.65 -4.40 -7.57
N GLY A 130 -3.54 -5.36 -8.52
CA GLY A 130 -3.44 -6.79 -8.20
C GLY A 130 -4.74 -7.42 -7.70
N LEU A 131 -5.88 -6.74 -7.86
CA LEU A 131 -7.19 -7.18 -7.37
C LEU A 131 -7.98 -8.03 -8.39
N HIS A 132 -7.40 -8.29 -9.56
CA HIS A 132 -8.04 -9.11 -10.59
C HIS A 132 -8.32 -10.54 -10.07
N GLY A 133 -9.57 -10.96 -10.15
CA GLY A 133 -10.04 -12.26 -9.63
C GLY A 133 -10.31 -12.29 -8.12
N LEU A 134 -10.01 -11.22 -7.38
CA LEU A 134 -10.30 -11.07 -5.96
C LEU A 134 -11.50 -10.15 -5.70
N VAL A 135 -11.75 -9.21 -6.58
CA VAL A 135 -12.79 -8.18 -6.43
C VAL A 135 -13.64 -8.12 -7.68
N ASP A 136 -14.96 -7.98 -7.48
CA ASP A 136 -15.92 -7.80 -8.59
C ASP A 136 -15.70 -6.44 -9.27
N PRO A 137 -15.73 -6.33 -10.61
CA PRO A 137 -15.63 -5.05 -11.31
C PRO A 137 -16.69 -4.00 -10.91
N ALA A 138 -17.82 -4.43 -10.32
CA ALA A 138 -18.86 -3.53 -9.82
C ALA A 138 -18.66 -3.12 -8.34
N ASP A 139 -17.60 -3.58 -7.68
CA ASP A 139 -17.32 -3.26 -6.28
C ASP A 139 -17.01 -1.75 -6.12
N PRO A 140 -17.47 -1.11 -5.03
CA PRO A 140 -17.15 0.27 -4.72
C PRO A 140 -15.66 0.62 -4.67
N VAL A 141 -14.77 -0.33 -4.38
CA VAL A 141 -13.31 -0.11 -4.46
C VAL A 141 -12.86 0.19 -5.88
N VAL A 142 -13.50 -0.43 -6.88
CA VAL A 142 -13.21 -0.18 -8.30
C VAL A 142 -13.70 1.22 -8.69
N ASP A 143 -14.94 1.58 -8.35
CA ASP A 143 -15.47 2.92 -8.62
C ASP A 143 -14.60 4.03 -8.04
N HIS A 144 -14.12 3.84 -6.80
CA HIS A 144 -13.22 4.79 -6.14
C HIS A 144 -11.84 4.88 -6.83
N GLY A 145 -11.42 3.80 -7.49
CA GLY A 145 -10.19 3.71 -8.27
C GLY A 145 -10.27 4.34 -9.67
N LEU A 146 -11.44 4.86 -10.07
CA LEU A 146 -11.68 5.42 -11.40
C LEU A 146 -12.05 6.89 -11.35
N ARG A 147 -11.86 7.58 -12.47
CA ARG A 147 -12.32 8.95 -12.73
C ARG A 147 -12.92 9.01 -14.11
N GLN A 148 -14.14 9.53 -14.19
CA GLN A 148 -14.73 9.95 -15.45
C GLN A 148 -14.42 11.43 -15.69
N VAL A 149 -14.00 11.75 -16.90
CA VAL A 149 -13.78 13.12 -17.37
C VAL A 149 -14.37 13.19 -18.77
N ASP A 150 -15.40 13.98 -18.92
CA ASP A 150 -16.24 14.03 -20.11
C ASP A 150 -16.77 12.62 -20.47
N GLU A 151 -16.51 12.15 -21.69
CA GLU A 151 -16.94 10.84 -22.17
C GLU A 151 -15.91 9.71 -21.91
N HIS A 152 -14.73 10.04 -21.36
CA HIS A 152 -13.64 9.08 -21.17
C HIS A 152 -13.41 8.75 -19.70
N TRP A 153 -12.78 7.60 -19.48
CA TRP A 153 -12.42 7.09 -18.16
C TRP A 153 -10.90 6.98 -18.01
N ARG A 154 -10.44 7.11 -16.81
CA ARG A 154 -9.04 6.86 -16.42
C ARG A 154 -8.95 6.30 -15.01
N LEU A 155 -7.79 5.76 -14.64
CA LEU A 155 -7.54 5.42 -13.24
C LEU A 155 -7.44 6.70 -12.39
N ALA A 156 -7.95 6.62 -11.18
CA ALA A 156 -7.77 7.61 -10.13
C ALA A 156 -6.39 7.46 -9.49
N MET A 157 -5.36 7.39 -10.34
CA MET A 157 -3.97 7.21 -9.95
C MET A 157 -3.08 8.10 -10.81
N ASP A 158 -2.10 8.72 -10.18
CA ASP A 158 -1.03 9.43 -10.87
C ASP A 158 0.06 8.43 -11.30
N PRO A 159 0.37 8.29 -12.60
CA PRO A 159 1.45 7.40 -13.05
C PRO A 159 2.79 7.69 -12.38
N GLY A 160 3.06 8.93 -11.97
CA GLY A 160 4.28 9.32 -11.26
C GLY A 160 4.55 8.49 -10.00
N THR A 161 3.51 7.91 -9.38
CA THR A 161 3.64 7.04 -8.20
C THR A 161 4.48 5.79 -8.45
N PHE A 162 4.61 5.31 -9.70
CA PHE A 162 5.51 4.21 -10.06
C PHE A 162 7.00 4.58 -9.87
N ALA A 163 7.35 5.87 -9.84
CA ALA A 163 8.75 6.31 -9.70
C ALA A 163 9.21 6.46 -8.24
N VAL A 164 8.44 5.98 -7.26
CA VAL A 164 8.79 6.09 -5.84
C VAL A 164 10.16 5.47 -5.50
N GLY A 165 10.63 4.54 -6.31
CA GLY A 165 11.96 3.92 -6.21
C GLY A 165 11.98 2.64 -5.37
N ALA A 166 13.19 2.17 -5.07
CA ALA A 166 13.41 1.04 -4.16
C ALA A 166 13.66 1.57 -2.74
N PRO A 167 13.01 0.99 -1.72
CA PRO A 167 13.31 1.30 -0.33
C PRO A 167 14.60 0.63 0.12
N ASP A 168 15.36 1.28 0.99
CA ASP A 168 16.36 0.61 1.82
C ASP A 168 15.65 -0.03 3.02
N MET A 169 15.17 -1.25 2.84
CA MET A 169 14.37 -1.96 3.84
C MET A 169 15.13 -2.19 5.14
N ALA A 170 16.42 -2.53 5.05
CA ALA A 170 17.26 -2.75 6.24
C ALA A 170 17.38 -1.46 7.08
N LYS A 171 17.59 -0.33 6.39
CA LYS A 171 17.65 0.97 7.07
C LYS A 171 16.29 1.37 7.67
N LEU A 172 15.19 1.21 6.94
CA LEU A 172 13.85 1.55 7.42
C LEU A 172 13.46 0.76 8.66
N ILE A 173 13.79 -0.54 8.69
CA ILE A 173 13.55 -1.40 9.85
C ILE A 173 14.45 -0.99 11.03
N ALA A 174 15.74 -0.74 10.79
CA ALA A 174 16.68 -0.34 11.82
C ALA A 174 16.37 1.03 12.44
N ASP A 175 15.87 1.97 11.65
CA ASP A 175 15.47 3.31 12.10
C ASP A 175 14.11 3.32 12.81
N SER A 176 13.30 2.26 12.67
CA SER A 176 11.96 2.19 13.27
C SER A 176 12.04 2.27 14.79
N ARG A 177 11.19 3.13 15.37
CA ARG A 177 10.99 3.26 16.82
C ARG A 177 9.83 2.41 17.34
N ALA A 178 9.10 1.79 16.42
CA ALA A 178 7.94 0.96 16.67
C ALA A 178 8.34 -0.53 16.70
N GLU A 179 7.51 -1.35 17.31
CA GLU A 179 7.56 -2.80 17.08
C GLU A 179 7.24 -3.08 15.60
N VAL A 180 8.10 -3.85 14.92
CA VAL A 180 7.93 -4.19 13.50
C VAL A 180 7.59 -5.67 13.34
N VAL A 181 6.57 -5.96 12.56
CA VAL A 181 6.24 -7.31 12.07
C VAL A 181 6.24 -7.28 10.56
N LEU A 182 7.04 -8.13 9.93
CA LEU A 182 6.98 -8.37 8.49
C LEU A 182 6.00 -9.52 8.26
N ALA A 183 4.97 -9.29 7.45
CA ALA A 183 3.98 -10.32 7.13
C ALA A 183 3.85 -10.54 5.63
N ARG A 184 3.54 -11.76 5.22
CA ARG A 184 3.26 -12.09 3.82
C ARG A 184 2.20 -13.18 3.70
N GLY A 185 1.51 -13.24 2.57
CA GLY A 185 0.78 -14.43 2.20
C GLY A 185 1.74 -15.55 1.77
N GLU A 186 1.43 -16.80 2.07
CA GLU A 186 2.25 -17.95 1.68
C GLU A 186 2.50 -18.00 0.16
N ARG A 187 1.51 -17.60 -0.64
CA ARG A 187 1.56 -17.58 -2.10
C ARG A 187 1.97 -16.22 -2.70
N ASP A 188 2.38 -15.27 -1.85
CA ASP A 188 2.86 -13.96 -2.33
C ASP A 188 4.18 -14.11 -3.10
N PRO A 189 4.23 -13.73 -4.40
CA PRO A 189 5.43 -13.85 -5.21
C PRO A 189 6.45 -12.72 -4.98
N MET A 190 6.13 -11.69 -4.16
CA MET A 190 6.97 -10.50 -4.00
C MET A 190 8.21 -10.75 -3.15
N ASN A 191 8.18 -11.75 -2.28
CA ASN A 191 9.27 -12.13 -1.39
C ASN A 191 9.11 -13.56 -0.88
N THR A 192 10.14 -14.07 -0.24
CA THR A 192 10.16 -15.34 0.46
C THR A 192 10.33 -15.11 1.97
N ASP A 193 10.02 -16.15 2.76
CA ASP A 193 10.26 -16.14 4.20
C ASP A 193 11.74 -15.90 4.54
N ASP A 194 12.65 -16.50 3.76
CA ASP A 194 14.10 -16.38 3.98
C ASP A 194 14.58 -14.95 3.72
N GLU A 195 14.09 -14.30 2.66
CA GLU A 195 14.40 -12.89 2.37
C GLU A 195 13.90 -11.96 3.49
N LEU A 196 12.72 -12.22 4.03
CA LEU A 196 12.20 -11.42 5.15
C LEU A 196 12.96 -11.69 6.44
N ARG A 197 13.27 -12.94 6.77
CA ARG A 197 14.04 -13.31 7.96
C ARG A 197 15.49 -12.81 7.90
N ALA A 198 16.06 -12.61 6.72
CA ALA A 198 17.37 -11.97 6.57
C ALA A 198 17.36 -10.49 6.99
N LEU A 199 16.18 -9.85 7.03
CA LEU A 199 16.01 -8.45 7.41
C LEU A 199 15.50 -8.27 8.85
N HIS A 200 14.66 -9.20 9.34
CA HIS A 200 13.98 -9.04 10.63
C HIS A 200 13.55 -10.40 11.22
N ASP A 201 13.63 -10.54 12.55
CA ASP A 201 13.28 -11.80 13.23
C ASP A 201 11.76 -12.04 13.31
N GLN A 202 10.96 -10.97 13.42
CA GLN A 202 9.51 -11.09 13.51
C GLN A 202 8.88 -11.17 12.11
N VAL A 203 8.77 -12.39 11.59
CA VAL A 203 8.16 -12.68 10.29
C VAL A 203 6.97 -13.61 10.47
N VAL A 204 5.84 -13.26 9.86
CA VAL A 204 4.61 -14.05 9.87
C VAL A 204 4.19 -14.38 8.45
N THR A 205 3.98 -15.69 8.17
CA THR A 205 3.44 -16.16 6.91
C THR A 205 1.98 -16.56 7.12
N LEU A 206 1.08 -15.98 6.32
CA LEU A 206 -0.36 -16.26 6.36
C LEU A 206 -0.68 -17.43 5.40
N PRO A 207 -1.08 -18.60 5.91
CA PRO A 207 -1.26 -19.79 5.09
C PRO A 207 -2.32 -19.61 4.00
N GLY A 208 -2.02 -20.09 2.80
CA GLY A 208 -2.94 -20.09 1.67
C GLY A 208 -3.32 -18.74 1.09
N LEU A 209 -2.77 -17.61 1.61
CA LEU A 209 -3.06 -16.27 1.10
C LEU A 209 -2.01 -15.81 0.08
N GLY A 210 -2.41 -14.94 -0.82
CA GLY A 210 -1.56 -14.33 -1.84
C GLY A 210 -1.06 -12.94 -1.43
N HIS A 211 -0.72 -12.12 -2.44
CA HIS A 211 -0.17 -10.78 -2.23
C HIS A 211 -1.16 -9.80 -1.56
N ASN A 212 -2.45 -9.88 -1.92
CA ASN A 212 -3.49 -9.03 -1.35
C ASN A 212 -4.20 -9.72 -0.16
N ALA A 213 -3.44 -10.28 0.78
CA ALA A 213 -3.96 -11.04 1.91
C ALA A 213 -5.04 -10.29 2.70
N GLN A 214 -4.97 -8.97 2.80
CA GLN A 214 -5.95 -8.11 3.46
C GLN A 214 -7.32 -8.09 2.76
N VAL A 215 -7.37 -8.44 1.47
CA VAL A 215 -8.61 -8.57 0.69
C VAL A 215 -9.08 -10.02 0.67
N GLU A 216 -8.15 -10.97 0.62
CA GLU A 216 -8.44 -12.40 0.59
C GLU A 216 -9.01 -12.90 1.93
N ASP A 217 -8.42 -12.47 3.06
CA ASP A 217 -8.87 -12.81 4.41
C ASP A 217 -8.53 -11.65 5.40
N PRO A 218 -9.43 -10.64 5.52
CA PRO A 218 -9.23 -9.52 6.43
C PRO A 218 -9.09 -9.92 7.90
N GLU A 219 -9.79 -11.00 8.33
CA GLU A 219 -9.75 -11.48 9.70
C GLU A 219 -8.40 -12.10 10.06
N ALA A 220 -7.82 -12.88 9.15
CA ALA A 220 -6.49 -13.45 9.33
C ALA A 220 -5.42 -12.35 9.46
N VAL A 221 -5.51 -11.29 8.66
CA VAL A 221 -4.59 -10.15 8.77
C VAL A 221 -4.85 -9.36 10.06
N ALA A 222 -6.11 -9.14 10.46
CA ALA A 222 -6.47 -8.46 11.69
C ALA A 222 -5.99 -9.21 12.95
N ALA A 223 -5.88 -10.54 12.89
CA ALA A 223 -5.35 -11.35 13.98
C ALA A 223 -3.89 -11.01 14.32
N LEU A 224 -3.12 -10.44 13.40
CA LEU A 224 -1.74 -9.97 13.63
C LEU A 224 -1.66 -8.80 14.63
N LEU A 225 -2.78 -8.17 14.96
CA LEU A 225 -2.85 -7.08 15.93
C LEU A 225 -2.91 -7.53 17.41
N ARG A 226 -3.05 -8.85 17.64
CA ARG A 226 -3.22 -9.44 18.98
C ARG A 226 -1.89 -9.74 19.66
#